data_f42d6daaf5cc564f391ce5574ac99eae
#
_entry.id   f42d6daaf5cc564f391ce5574ac99eae
#
_cell.length_a   1.000
_cell.length_b   1.000
_cell.length_c   1.000
_cell.angle_alpha   90.00
_cell.angle_beta   90.00
_cell.angle_gamma   90.00
#
_symmetry.space_group_name_H-M   'P 1'
#
loop_
_entity.id
_entity.type
_entity.pdbx_description
1 polymer ?
#
loop_
_entity_poly.entity_id
_entity_poly.type
_entity_poly.pdbx_seq_one_letter_code
_entity_poly.pdbx_strand_id
1 'polypeptide(L)'
;MFFQGKNDRAQGFSYEHRGEKVTSVVYDFSIVNPPAEVATQLGMAEDDFAYHIVRVRQVDEKPIVIEYTYMPLELIPGLKKKDLYGSVYGFIREQCGLKISSFHRTIRAVAATEEEAERLDTKPGSPLLELNQIGFLDSGTAFEYSISHNVGDRFELHNVTLA
;
A
#
# COMPACT_ATOMS: atom_id res chain seq x y z
N MET A 1 11.31 3.09 8.83
CA MET A 1 11.47 2.33 7.57
C MET A 1 12.69 2.86 6.84
N PHE A 2 13.69 2.04 6.59
CA PHE A 2 14.91 2.46 5.91
C PHE A 2 14.85 1.97 4.46
N PHE A 3 14.91 2.89 3.49
CA PHE A 3 15.28 2.55 2.13
C PHE A 3 16.80 2.60 2.06
N GLN A 4 17.47 1.49 2.40
CA GLN A 4 18.91 1.39 2.19
C GLN A 4 19.15 0.83 0.80
N GLY A 5 19.58 1.68 -0.13
CA GLY A 5 19.75 1.28 -1.48
C GLY A 5 21.17 1.11 -1.94
N LYS A 6 21.59 -0.06 -2.31
CA LYS A 6 22.41 -0.25 -3.49
C LYS A 6 21.59 -0.69 -4.71
N ASN A 7 20.29 -0.82 -4.54
CA ASN A 7 19.29 -1.01 -5.59
C ASN A 7 18.00 -0.39 -5.08
N ASP A 8 17.67 0.82 -5.51
CA ASP A 8 16.46 1.56 -5.15
C ASP A 8 15.18 0.90 -5.69
N ARG A 9 14.96 -0.36 -5.33
CA ARG A 9 13.71 -1.04 -5.62
C ARG A 9 12.79 -0.91 -4.42
N ALA A 10 11.70 -0.21 -4.58
CA ALA A 10 10.63 -0.21 -3.59
C ALA A 10 10.14 -1.64 -3.38
N GLN A 11 10.28 -2.14 -2.18
CA GLN A 11 10.10 -3.56 -1.88
C GLN A 11 8.80 -3.86 -1.13
N GLY A 12 8.00 -2.93 -0.77
CA GLY A 12 6.79 -3.13 0.00
C GLY A 12 7.05 -3.53 1.45
N PHE A 13 5.98 -3.43 2.26
CA PHE A 13 6.02 -3.55 3.71
C PHE A 13 6.59 -4.89 4.20
N SER A 14 6.17 -6.00 3.61
CA SER A 14 6.63 -7.33 4.06
C SER A 14 8.13 -7.54 3.86
N TYR A 15 8.69 -6.99 2.78
CA TYR A 15 10.11 -7.08 2.53
C TYR A 15 10.91 -6.17 3.48
N GLU A 16 10.44 -4.96 3.72
CA GLU A 16 11.09 -3.99 4.60
C GLU A 16 11.16 -4.48 6.04
N HIS A 17 10.19 -5.28 6.45
CA HIS A 17 10.11 -5.91 7.76
C HIS A 17 10.43 -7.41 7.74
N ARG A 18 11.21 -7.87 6.73
CA ARG A 18 11.64 -9.28 6.67
C ARG A 18 12.45 -9.63 7.91
N GLY A 19 12.20 -10.83 8.45
CA GLY A 19 12.78 -11.27 9.72
C GLY A 19 12.00 -10.81 10.96
N GLU A 20 11.01 -9.92 10.80
CA GLU A 20 10.09 -9.52 11.85
C GLU A 20 8.75 -10.26 11.70
N LYS A 21 7.99 -10.34 12.78
CA LYS A 21 6.65 -10.94 12.74
C LYS A 21 5.65 -9.93 12.18
N VAL A 22 5.39 -10.02 10.88
CA VAL A 22 4.39 -9.19 10.19
C VAL A 22 3.05 -9.91 10.16
N THR A 23 2.02 -9.23 10.63
CA THR A 23 0.62 -9.68 10.56
C THR A 23 -0.25 -8.62 9.94
N SER A 24 -1.44 -9.01 9.51
CA SER A 24 -2.40 -8.10 8.88
C SER A 24 -3.79 -8.30 9.44
N VAL A 25 -4.52 -7.19 9.60
CA VAL A 25 -5.96 -7.18 9.84
C VAL A 25 -6.63 -6.61 8.59
N VAL A 26 -7.51 -7.37 7.97
CA VAL A 26 -8.21 -6.96 6.74
C VAL A 26 -9.58 -6.40 7.11
N TYR A 27 -9.82 -5.13 6.84
CA TYR A 27 -11.08 -4.44 7.11
C TYR A 27 -12.02 -4.43 5.91
N ASP A 28 -11.48 -4.39 4.69
CA ASP A 28 -12.26 -4.50 3.47
C ASP A 28 -11.47 -5.24 2.39
N PHE A 29 -12.18 -6.08 1.66
CA PHE A 29 -11.73 -6.69 0.41
C PHE A 29 -12.95 -6.87 -0.48
N SER A 30 -13.09 -5.96 -1.42
CA SER A 30 -14.25 -5.91 -2.32
C SER A 30 -13.83 -5.63 -3.76
N ILE A 31 -14.72 -5.93 -4.69
CA ILE A 31 -14.57 -5.60 -6.10
C ILE A 31 -15.56 -4.47 -6.40
N VAL A 32 -15.03 -3.35 -6.88
CA VAL A 32 -15.78 -2.11 -7.07
C VAL A 32 -15.47 -1.46 -8.40
N ASN A 33 -16.35 -0.59 -8.86
CA ASN A 33 -15.96 0.44 -9.82
C ASN A 33 -15.28 1.55 -9.02
N PRO A 34 -14.00 1.86 -9.28
CA PRO A 34 -13.30 2.85 -8.48
C PRO A 34 -13.87 4.25 -8.67
N PRO A 35 -13.67 5.16 -7.69
CA PRO A 35 -13.98 6.57 -7.88
C PRO A 35 -13.33 7.14 -9.14
N ALA A 36 -13.96 8.12 -9.79
CA ALA A 36 -13.50 8.68 -11.05
C ALA A 36 -12.04 9.16 -11.02
N GLU A 37 -11.63 9.79 -9.91
CA GLU A 37 -10.24 10.24 -9.70
C GLU A 37 -9.26 9.05 -9.69
N VAL A 38 -9.60 7.98 -9.01
CA VAL A 38 -8.77 6.77 -8.95
C VAL A 38 -8.71 6.08 -10.31
N ALA A 39 -9.85 5.97 -11.00
CA ALA A 39 -9.91 5.39 -12.35
C ALA A 39 -9.00 6.17 -13.32
N THR A 40 -9.03 7.49 -13.26
CA THR A 40 -8.15 8.36 -14.07
C THR A 40 -6.68 8.07 -13.79
N GLN A 41 -6.28 7.98 -12.53
CA GLN A 41 -4.90 7.70 -12.13
C GLN A 41 -4.43 6.30 -12.55
N LEU A 42 -5.33 5.33 -12.59
CA LEU A 42 -5.04 3.96 -13.00
C LEU A 42 -5.22 3.71 -14.50
N GLY A 43 -5.63 4.73 -15.27
CA GLY A 43 -5.91 4.57 -16.70
C GLY A 43 -7.08 3.62 -16.99
N MET A 44 -8.04 3.54 -16.08
CA MET A 44 -9.23 2.69 -16.17
C MET A 44 -10.43 3.45 -16.71
N ALA A 45 -11.34 2.72 -17.38
CA ALA A 45 -12.67 3.24 -17.69
C ALA A 45 -13.56 3.25 -16.43
N GLU A 46 -14.61 4.09 -16.43
CA GLU A 46 -15.51 4.25 -15.27
C GLU A 46 -16.24 2.96 -14.90
N ASP A 47 -16.47 2.07 -15.86
CA ASP A 47 -17.16 0.78 -15.67
C ASP A 47 -16.20 -0.41 -15.48
N ASP A 48 -14.91 -0.17 -15.50
CA ASP A 48 -13.91 -1.19 -15.13
C ASP A 48 -13.95 -1.50 -13.64
N PHE A 49 -13.52 -2.72 -13.29
CA PHE A 49 -13.49 -3.17 -11.90
C PHE A 49 -12.08 -3.14 -11.32
N ALA A 50 -12.03 -2.76 -10.05
CA ALA A 50 -10.82 -2.80 -9.22
C ALA A 50 -11.09 -3.53 -7.92
N TYR A 51 -10.04 -4.14 -7.37
CA TYR A 51 -10.04 -4.49 -5.94
C TYR A 51 -9.99 -3.22 -5.11
N HIS A 52 -10.79 -3.16 -4.06
CA HIS A 52 -10.64 -2.20 -2.98
C HIS A 52 -10.22 -2.95 -1.72
N ILE A 53 -9.10 -2.57 -1.14
CA ILE A 53 -8.48 -3.25 -0.01
C ILE A 53 -8.21 -2.24 1.09
N VAL A 54 -8.68 -2.53 2.29
CA VAL A 54 -8.31 -1.80 3.50
C VAL A 54 -7.74 -2.78 4.50
N ARG A 55 -6.48 -2.59 4.86
CA ARG A 55 -5.82 -3.44 5.85
C ARG A 55 -4.85 -2.68 6.73
N VAL A 56 -4.74 -3.13 7.97
CA VAL A 56 -3.70 -2.69 8.90
C VAL A 56 -2.58 -3.71 8.90
N ARG A 57 -1.34 -3.23 8.75
CA ARG A 57 -0.14 -4.05 8.88
C ARG A 57 0.47 -3.82 10.25
N GLN A 58 0.86 -4.91 10.88
CA GLN A 58 1.40 -4.93 12.23
C GLN A 58 2.78 -5.58 12.24
N VAL A 59 3.65 -5.08 13.11
CA VAL A 59 4.94 -5.70 13.42
C VAL A 59 4.92 -6.05 14.90
N ASP A 60 5.14 -7.32 15.23
CA ASP A 60 5.05 -7.85 16.59
C ASP A 60 3.73 -7.44 17.28
N GLU A 61 2.62 -7.60 16.56
CA GLU A 61 1.24 -7.28 16.98
C GLU A 61 0.98 -5.77 17.21
N LYS A 62 1.95 -4.90 16.90
CA LYS A 62 1.79 -3.46 16.98
C LYS A 62 1.43 -2.87 15.62
N PRO A 63 0.29 -2.16 15.50
CA PRO A 63 -0.09 -1.51 14.25
C PRO A 63 0.93 -0.47 13.81
N ILE A 64 1.35 -0.52 12.56
CA ILE A 64 2.30 0.42 11.96
C ILE A 64 1.62 1.30 10.93
N VAL A 65 0.79 0.72 10.08
CA VAL A 65 0.19 1.42 8.94
C VAL A 65 -1.20 0.87 8.63
N ILE A 66 -2.09 1.76 8.22
CA ILE A 66 -3.33 1.40 7.54
C ILE A 66 -3.20 1.74 6.06
N GLU A 67 -3.53 0.80 5.19
CA GLU A 67 -3.42 0.91 3.74
C GLU A 67 -4.81 0.90 3.11
N TYR A 68 -5.07 1.86 2.23
CA TYR A 68 -6.27 1.98 1.39
C TYR A 68 -5.82 1.84 -0.06
N THR A 69 -6.16 0.73 -0.70
CA THR A 69 -5.56 0.36 -1.99
C THR A 69 -6.61 0.02 -3.02
N TYR A 70 -6.41 0.51 -4.25
CA TYR A 70 -7.12 0.09 -5.45
C TYR A 70 -6.14 -0.55 -6.43
N MET A 71 -6.52 -1.69 -6.98
CA MET A 71 -5.76 -2.37 -8.04
C MET A 71 -6.70 -2.87 -9.13
N PRO A 72 -6.38 -2.62 -10.42
CA PRO A 72 -7.21 -3.11 -11.52
C PRO A 72 -7.37 -4.63 -11.47
N LEU A 73 -8.61 -5.11 -11.46
CA LEU A 73 -8.93 -6.54 -11.40
C LEU A 73 -8.32 -7.32 -12.57
N GLU A 74 -8.38 -6.76 -13.75
CA GLU A 74 -7.91 -7.41 -14.97
C GLU A 74 -6.40 -7.66 -14.97
N LEU A 75 -5.63 -6.75 -14.37
CA LEU A 75 -4.16 -6.88 -14.27
C LEU A 75 -3.72 -7.93 -13.24
N ILE A 76 -4.50 -8.10 -12.18
CA ILE A 76 -4.12 -8.92 -11.03
C ILE A 76 -5.22 -9.96 -10.75
N PRO A 77 -5.48 -10.85 -11.72
CA PRO A 77 -6.54 -11.84 -11.56
C PRO A 77 -6.19 -12.85 -10.45
N GLY A 78 -7.23 -13.33 -9.77
CA GLY A 78 -7.12 -14.43 -8.83
C GLY A 78 -6.64 -14.04 -7.43
N LEU A 79 -6.51 -12.76 -7.12
CA LEU A 79 -6.23 -12.32 -5.75
C LEU A 79 -7.38 -12.70 -4.83
N LYS A 80 -7.06 -13.35 -3.71
CA LYS A 80 -8.04 -13.82 -2.73
C LYS A 80 -7.77 -13.20 -1.37
N LYS A 81 -8.78 -13.19 -0.51
CA LYS A 81 -8.65 -12.64 0.85
C LYS A 81 -7.45 -13.23 1.61
N LYS A 82 -7.19 -14.53 1.44
CA LYS A 82 -6.04 -15.19 2.09
C LYS A 82 -4.70 -14.59 1.72
N ASP A 83 -4.58 -14.04 0.50
CA ASP A 83 -3.33 -13.46 0.01
C ASP A 83 -3.04 -12.11 0.68
N LEU A 84 -4.06 -11.45 1.24
CA LEU A 84 -3.93 -10.15 1.91
C LEU A 84 -3.26 -10.24 3.28
N TYR A 85 -3.16 -11.43 3.85
CA TYR A 85 -2.44 -11.66 5.11
C TYR A 85 -0.93 -11.81 4.91
N GLY A 86 -0.49 -11.90 3.65
CA GLY A 86 0.90 -11.94 3.25
C GLY A 86 1.31 -10.75 2.37
N SER A 87 2.32 -10.96 1.53
CA SER A 87 2.83 -9.96 0.59
C SER A 87 2.01 -9.92 -0.69
N VAL A 88 1.24 -8.85 -0.89
CA VAL A 88 0.49 -8.63 -2.14
C VAL A 88 1.47 -8.40 -3.31
N TYR A 89 2.56 -7.69 -3.10
CA TYR A 89 3.59 -7.52 -4.15
C TYR A 89 4.26 -8.84 -4.51
N GLY A 90 4.46 -9.73 -3.55
CA GLY A 90 4.89 -11.10 -3.81
C GLY A 90 3.91 -11.85 -4.70
N PHE A 91 2.62 -11.76 -4.43
CA PHE A 91 1.57 -12.32 -5.28
C PHE A 91 1.63 -11.77 -6.71
N ILE A 92 1.75 -10.46 -6.86
CA ILE A 92 1.83 -9.79 -8.17
C ILE A 92 3.04 -10.30 -8.97
N ARG A 93 4.20 -10.43 -8.33
CA ARG A 93 5.41 -10.92 -8.99
C ARG A 93 5.35 -12.41 -9.31
N GLU A 94 4.97 -13.22 -8.35
CA GLU A 94 5.08 -14.69 -8.43
C GLU A 94 3.89 -15.34 -9.12
N GLN A 95 2.66 -14.88 -8.84
CA GLN A 95 1.45 -15.48 -9.38
C GLN A 95 0.98 -14.80 -10.67
N CYS A 96 1.13 -13.49 -10.79
CA CYS A 96 0.75 -12.75 -11.99
C CYS A 96 1.92 -12.58 -12.97
N GLY A 97 3.13 -12.85 -12.58
CA GLY A 97 4.33 -12.71 -13.42
C GLY A 97 4.62 -11.28 -13.85
N LEU A 98 4.15 -10.29 -13.10
CA LEU A 98 4.31 -8.88 -13.40
C LEU A 98 5.56 -8.30 -12.73
N LYS A 99 6.20 -7.37 -13.42
CA LYS A 99 7.39 -6.68 -12.92
C LYS A 99 7.04 -5.27 -12.47
N ILE A 100 7.09 -5.06 -11.16
CA ILE A 100 6.90 -3.73 -10.55
C ILE A 100 8.14 -2.90 -10.83
N SER A 101 7.97 -1.70 -11.35
CA SER A 101 9.08 -0.87 -11.84
C SER A 101 9.27 0.41 -11.04
N SER A 102 8.21 1.18 -10.83
CA SER A 102 8.34 2.49 -10.18
C SER A 102 7.12 2.88 -9.37
N PHE A 103 7.32 3.86 -8.47
CA PHE A 103 6.25 4.46 -7.69
C PHE A 103 6.38 5.98 -7.75
N HIS A 104 5.26 6.64 -8.01
CA HIS A 104 5.14 8.08 -7.85
C HIS A 104 4.49 8.35 -6.50
N ARG A 105 5.17 9.08 -5.63
CA ARG A 105 4.73 9.31 -4.25
C ARG A 105 4.59 10.79 -3.93
N THR A 106 3.54 11.07 -3.17
CA THR A 106 3.39 12.33 -2.44
C THR A 106 3.33 11.99 -0.96
N ILE A 107 4.11 12.69 -0.16
CA ILE A 107 4.24 12.46 1.28
C ILE A 107 3.79 13.70 2.02
N ARG A 108 2.91 13.55 2.99
CA ARG A 108 2.42 14.65 3.83
C ARG A 108 2.11 14.17 5.26
N ALA A 109 2.06 15.11 6.20
CA ALA A 109 1.56 14.85 7.53
C ALA A 109 0.04 15.06 7.56
N VAL A 110 -0.67 14.14 8.21
CA VAL A 110 -2.12 14.20 8.42
C VAL A 110 -2.44 13.83 9.87
N ALA A 111 -3.64 14.17 10.33
CA ALA A 111 -4.11 13.79 11.65
C ALA A 111 -4.94 12.49 11.55
N ALA A 112 -4.77 11.61 12.53
CA ALA A 112 -5.58 10.40 12.63
C ALA A 112 -7.05 10.74 12.85
N THR A 113 -7.94 10.12 12.09
CA THR A 113 -9.37 10.12 12.38
C THR A 113 -9.66 9.25 13.60
N GLU A 114 -10.87 9.34 14.16
CA GLU A 114 -11.27 8.47 15.28
C GLU A 114 -11.21 6.99 14.90
N GLU A 115 -11.68 6.63 13.71
CA GLU A 115 -11.64 5.26 13.20
C GLU A 115 -10.21 4.76 12.99
N GLU A 116 -9.34 5.59 12.41
CA GLU A 116 -7.94 5.24 12.23
C GLU A 116 -7.20 5.11 13.56
N ALA A 117 -7.49 5.98 14.50
CA ALA A 117 -6.90 5.91 15.83
C ALA A 117 -7.24 4.59 16.54
N GLU A 118 -8.48 4.14 16.44
CA GLU A 118 -8.90 2.85 16.98
C GLU A 118 -8.16 1.69 16.30
N ARG A 119 -8.13 1.67 14.96
CA ARG A 119 -7.49 0.62 14.17
C ARG A 119 -5.98 0.58 14.31
N LEU A 120 -5.36 1.73 14.56
CA LEU A 120 -3.91 1.89 14.69
C LEU A 120 -3.40 1.89 16.14
N ASP A 121 -4.29 1.71 17.11
CA ASP A 121 -3.94 1.79 18.53
C ASP A 121 -3.17 3.08 18.87
N THR A 122 -3.78 4.20 18.53
CA THR A 122 -3.28 5.55 18.79
C THR A 122 -4.43 6.47 19.20
N LYS A 123 -4.17 7.75 19.39
CA LYS A 123 -5.20 8.72 19.79
C LYS A 123 -5.74 9.46 18.57
N PRO A 124 -7.04 9.84 18.55
CA PRO A 124 -7.57 10.74 17.53
C PRO A 124 -6.73 12.01 17.43
N GLY A 125 -6.46 12.46 16.21
CA GLY A 125 -5.63 13.64 15.97
C GLY A 125 -4.12 13.40 16.04
N SER A 126 -3.68 12.19 16.37
CA SER A 126 -2.24 11.85 16.37
C SER A 126 -1.65 12.02 14.96
N PRO A 127 -0.38 12.45 14.86
CA PRO A 127 0.24 12.62 13.56
C PRO A 127 0.47 11.28 12.86
N LEU A 128 0.03 11.23 11.61
CA LEU A 128 0.31 10.13 10.68
C LEU A 128 1.11 10.66 9.50
N LEU A 129 1.99 9.85 8.95
CA LEU A 129 2.66 10.16 7.69
C LEU A 129 1.88 9.49 6.56
N GLU A 130 1.27 10.31 5.71
CA GLU A 130 0.54 9.84 4.53
C GLU A 130 1.50 9.66 3.36
N LEU A 131 1.49 8.47 2.78
CA LEU A 131 2.08 8.20 1.47
C LEU A 131 0.94 7.94 0.48
N ASN A 132 0.75 8.87 -0.45
CA ASN A 132 -0.13 8.69 -1.59
C ASN A 132 0.74 8.24 -2.77
N GLN A 133 0.48 7.06 -3.31
CA GLN A 133 1.34 6.53 -4.36
C GLN A 133 0.56 5.89 -5.50
N ILE A 134 1.16 5.99 -6.69
CA ILE A 134 0.75 5.24 -7.86
C ILE A 134 1.92 4.33 -8.25
N GLY A 135 1.65 3.03 -8.33
CA GLY A 135 2.63 2.02 -8.72
C GLY A 135 2.52 1.71 -10.21
N PHE A 136 3.67 1.54 -10.86
CA PHE A 136 3.78 1.23 -12.28
C PHE A 136 4.55 -0.06 -12.52
N LEU A 137 4.08 -0.82 -13.50
CA LEU A 137 4.80 -1.96 -14.04
C LEU A 137 5.91 -1.49 -15.01
N ASP A 138 6.81 -2.40 -15.39
CA ASP A 138 7.85 -2.11 -16.38
C ASP A 138 7.31 -1.77 -17.78
N SER A 139 6.08 -2.15 -18.06
CA SER A 139 5.33 -1.74 -19.27
C SER A 139 4.87 -0.27 -19.23
N GLY A 140 4.99 0.41 -18.10
CA GLY A 140 4.42 1.74 -17.86
C GLY A 140 2.95 1.73 -17.44
N THR A 141 2.33 0.56 -17.30
CA THR A 141 0.94 0.42 -16.87
C THR A 141 0.83 0.65 -15.35
N ALA A 142 -0.09 1.51 -14.93
CA ALA A 142 -0.40 1.70 -13.52
C ALA A 142 -1.13 0.46 -12.97
N PHE A 143 -0.63 -0.11 -11.87
CA PHE A 143 -1.23 -1.30 -11.25
C PHE A 143 -1.79 -1.05 -9.85
N GLU A 144 -1.45 0.06 -9.24
CA GLU A 144 -1.84 0.37 -7.88
C GLU A 144 -2.06 1.87 -7.69
N TYR A 145 -3.15 2.21 -7.03
CA TYR A 145 -3.34 3.50 -6.38
C TYR A 145 -3.53 3.24 -4.90
N SER A 146 -2.65 3.77 -4.06
CA SER A 146 -2.65 3.49 -2.63
C SER A 146 -2.45 4.75 -1.81
N ILE A 147 -3.21 4.85 -0.74
CA ILE A 147 -2.96 5.81 0.34
C ILE A 147 -2.63 4.98 1.58
N SER A 148 -1.48 5.24 2.18
CA SER A 148 -1.10 4.63 3.44
C SER A 148 -0.91 5.69 4.50
N HIS A 149 -1.48 5.46 5.68
CA HIS A 149 -1.30 6.30 6.85
C HIS A 149 -0.45 5.55 7.88
N ASN A 150 0.76 6.04 8.06
CA ASN A 150 1.77 5.44 8.92
C ASN A 150 1.80 6.15 10.28
N VAL A 151 1.81 5.40 11.36
CA VAL A 151 1.84 5.97 12.71
C VAL A 151 3.13 6.74 12.93
N GLY A 152 3.04 8.03 13.24
CA GLY A 152 4.16 8.96 13.19
C GLY A 152 5.33 8.61 14.10
N ASP A 153 5.08 8.00 15.26
CA ASP A 153 6.12 7.57 16.21
C ASP A 153 6.58 6.12 16.02
N ARG A 154 6.04 5.42 15.00
CA ARG A 154 6.38 4.02 14.67
C ARG A 154 6.91 3.86 13.25
N PHE A 155 7.09 4.96 12.54
CA PHE A 155 7.47 4.98 11.13
C PHE A 155 8.49 6.05 10.86
N GLU A 156 9.50 5.69 10.06
CA GLU A 156 10.53 6.60 9.58
C GLU A 156 10.74 6.37 8.08
N LEU A 157 10.80 7.45 7.32
CA LEU A 157 11.16 7.43 5.91
C LEU A 157 12.57 8.00 5.75
N HIS A 158 13.48 7.18 5.23
CA HIS A 158 14.83 7.60 4.87
C HIS A 158 14.96 7.69 3.35
N ASN A 159 15.38 8.83 2.85
CA ASN A 159 15.59 9.08 1.44
C ASN A 159 16.98 9.64 1.19
N VAL A 160 17.64 9.17 0.13
CA VAL A 160 18.90 9.72 -0.36
C VAL A 160 18.69 10.27 -1.76
N THR A 161 18.97 11.54 -1.94
CA THR A 161 18.95 12.20 -3.23
C THR A 161 20.38 12.42 -3.70
N LEU A 162 20.71 11.91 -4.88
CA LEU A 162 22.00 12.14 -5.50
C LEU A 162 21.93 13.38 -6.38
N ALA A 163 22.93 14.24 -6.25
CA ALA A 163 23.07 15.45 -7.07
C ALA A 163 23.81 15.13 -8.37
#